data_0e8e88f3fa6d4ffb60b3a94ec4d0add2
#
_entry.id   0e8e88f3fa6d4ffb60b3a94ec4d0add2
#
_cell.length_a   1.000
_cell.length_b   1.000
_cell.length_c   1.000
_cell.angle_alpha   90.00
_cell.angle_beta   90.00
_cell.angle_gamma   90.00
#
_symmetry.space_group_name_H-M   'P 1'
#
loop_
_entity.id
_entity.type
_entity.pdbx_description
1 polymer ?
#
loop_
_entity_poly.entity_id
_entity_poly.type
_entity_poly.pdbx_seq_one_letter_code
_entity_poly.pdbx_strand_id
1 'polypeptide(L)'
;VGGQAGTTERIDNYPGFAEGIGGAELADAMRAHAERFDVEILPAQAVTKIESQGDYKMIATESGDSYCGRSVLLTPGATYRRLNVPGEDDLIGAGIHFCATCDGPFYKGKELVVVGGGNSGVEEGLFLTKFATKVTILEVGGRLRASQILQEKAASHPQIEVRLNTTVVEFKGDGKLESLVIKDVNTEETEVMNPAAVFVFIGLLPNTGFVKDSVDLDQWGSITTSPTMETSLEGVFAAGDARAGSTKQVASAVGEGATAALMIRQYLESTQGSRAYKGD
;
A
#
# COMPACT_ATOMS: atom_id res chain seq x y z
N VAL A 1 -11.79 5.16 -8.73
CA VAL A 1 -11.60 3.70 -8.87
C VAL A 1 -10.11 3.44 -9.09
N GLY A 2 -9.57 2.32 -8.55
CA GLY A 2 -8.19 1.91 -8.79
C GLY A 2 -7.22 2.13 -7.62
N GLY A 3 -7.48 3.07 -6.72
CA GLY A 3 -6.63 3.34 -5.56
C GLY A 3 -5.15 3.56 -5.95
N GLN A 4 -4.22 3.07 -5.13
CA GLN A 4 -2.78 3.17 -5.38
C GLN A 4 -2.36 2.46 -6.69
N ALA A 5 -2.98 1.32 -7.02
CA ALA A 5 -2.70 0.61 -8.27
C ALA A 5 -3.10 1.45 -9.49
N GLY A 6 -4.25 2.15 -9.43
CA GLY A 6 -4.74 2.98 -10.54
C GLY A 6 -3.88 4.20 -10.85
N THR A 7 -3.07 4.67 -9.91
CA THR A 7 -2.13 5.79 -10.12
C THR A 7 -0.74 5.33 -10.60
N THR A 8 -0.49 4.02 -10.63
CA THR A 8 0.79 3.46 -11.10
C THR A 8 0.83 3.50 -12.63
N GLU A 9 1.89 4.07 -13.19
CA GLU A 9 2.03 4.18 -14.65
C GLU A 9 2.03 2.79 -15.32
N ARG A 10 2.74 1.82 -14.73
CA ARG A 10 2.84 0.46 -15.25
C ARG A 10 3.03 -0.57 -14.13
N ILE A 11 2.32 -1.67 -14.22
CA ILE A 11 2.40 -2.82 -13.32
C ILE A 11 3.00 -3.99 -14.11
N ASP A 12 4.25 -4.34 -13.81
CA ASP A 12 4.99 -5.40 -14.53
C ASP A 12 4.88 -6.78 -13.88
N ASN A 13 4.34 -6.85 -12.67
CA ASN A 13 4.29 -8.07 -11.87
C ASN A 13 2.87 -8.64 -11.67
N TYR A 14 1.92 -8.24 -12.50
CA TYR A 14 0.57 -8.82 -12.47
C TYR A 14 0.48 -9.98 -13.48
N PRO A 15 0.16 -11.22 -13.02
CA PRO A 15 0.11 -12.38 -13.90
C PRO A 15 -0.91 -12.23 -15.03
N GLY A 16 -0.52 -12.64 -16.25
CA GLY A 16 -1.35 -12.55 -17.44
C GLY A 16 -0.97 -11.42 -18.39
N PHE A 17 -0.11 -10.50 -17.97
CA PHE A 17 0.37 -9.37 -18.78
C PHE A 17 1.89 -9.43 -18.93
N ALA A 18 2.36 -10.15 -19.95
CA ALA A 18 3.79 -10.39 -20.17
C ALA A 18 4.60 -9.09 -20.38
N GLU A 19 3.97 -8.08 -20.98
CA GLU A 19 4.56 -6.76 -21.23
C GLU A 19 4.17 -5.72 -20.16
N GLY A 20 3.58 -6.16 -19.05
CA GLY A 20 2.99 -5.27 -18.06
C GLY A 20 1.66 -4.64 -18.51
N ILE A 21 1.04 -3.87 -17.62
CA ILE A 21 -0.24 -3.18 -17.89
C ILE A 21 -0.25 -1.84 -17.14
N GLY A 22 -0.87 -0.81 -17.70
CA GLY A 22 -1.14 0.44 -17.02
C GLY A 22 -2.06 0.24 -15.82
N GLY A 23 -1.75 0.88 -14.67
CA GLY A 23 -2.55 0.72 -13.46
C GLY A 23 -4.00 1.17 -13.64
N ALA A 24 -4.23 2.28 -14.33
CA ALA A 24 -5.56 2.76 -14.68
C ALA A 24 -6.31 1.75 -15.58
N GLU A 25 -5.64 1.21 -16.60
CA GLU A 25 -6.20 0.22 -17.51
C GLU A 25 -6.63 -1.07 -16.77
N LEU A 26 -5.77 -1.56 -15.86
CA LEU A 26 -6.09 -2.72 -15.04
C LEU A 26 -7.29 -2.44 -14.12
N ALA A 27 -7.34 -1.27 -13.50
CA ALA A 27 -8.44 -0.87 -12.63
C ALA A 27 -9.77 -0.77 -13.39
N ASP A 28 -9.76 -0.20 -14.59
CA ASP A 28 -10.94 -0.12 -15.45
C ASP A 28 -11.40 -1.50 -15.93
N ALA A 29 -10.47 -2.40 -16.27
CA ALA A 29 -10.79 -3.78 -16.63
C ALA A 29 -11.41 -4.55 -15.45
N MET A 30 -10.89 -4.38 -14.23
CA MET A 30 -11.46 -4.98 -13.01
C MET A 30 -12.86 -4.42 -12.71
N ARG A 31 -13.05 -3.12 -12.88
CA ARG A 31 -14.34 -2.47 -12.73
C ARG A 31 -15.38 -3.03 -13.72
N ALA A 32 -15.05 -3.04 -15.01
CA ALA A 32 -15.92 -3.58 -16.06
C ALA A 32 -16.25 -5.06 -15.80
N HIS A 33 -15.28 -5.83 -15.25
CA HIS A 33 -15.50 -7.22 -14.86
C HIS A 33 -16.53 -7.33 -13.72
N ALA A 34 -16.49 -6.48 -12.71
CA ALA A 34 -17.47 -6.47 -11.62
C ALA A 34 -18.87 -6.06 -12.13
N GLU A 35 -18.96 -5.01 -12.94
CA GLU A 35 -20.20 -4.52 -13.54
C GLU A 35 -20.90 -5.58 -14.41
N ARG A 36 -20.13 -6.46 -15.08
CA ARG A 36 -20.68 -7.59 -15.84
C ARG A 36 -21.50 -8.57 -15.00
N PHE A 37 -21.28 -8.61 -13.68
CA PHE A 37 -22.02 -9.44 -12.74
C PHE A 37 -23.03 -8.63 -11.91
N ASP A 38 -23.49 -7.51 -12.44
CA ASP A 38 -24.49 -6.62 -11.81
C ASP A 38 -24.05 -6.12 -10.41
N VAL A 39 -22.74 -6.00 -10.18
CA VAL A 39 -22.22 -5.40 -8.93
C VAL A 39 -22.46 -3.90 -8.98
N GLU A 40 -23.25 -3.40 -8.03
CA GLU A 40 -23.46 -1.97 -7.86
C GLU A 40 -22.22 -1.31 -7.25
N ILE A 41 -21.70 -0.28 -7.93
CA ILE A 41 -20.54 0.48 -7.50
C ILE A 41 -20.99 1.90 -7.16
N LEU A 42 -20.83 2.29 -5.90
CA LEU A 42 -21.18 3.64 -5.42
C LEU A 42 -19.89 4.47 -5.27
N PRO A 43 -19.53 5.30 -6.24
CA PRO A 43 -18.33 6.12 -6.16
C PRO A 43 -18.50 7.27 -5.16
N ALA A 44 -17.38 7.78 -4.64
CA ALA A 44 -17.33 8.93 -3.74
C ALA A 44 -18.18 8.79 -2.47
N GLN A 45 -18.32 7.56 -1.95
CA GLN A 45 -19.00 7.27 -0.69
C GLN A 45 -17.97 6.84 0.36
N ALA A 46 -17.59 7.76 1.23
CA ALA A 46 -16.69 7.45 2.35
C ALA A 46 -17.46 6.74 3.46
N VAL A 47 -17.03 5.52 3.80
CA VAL A 47 -17.58 4.78 4.94
C VAL A 47 -16.97 5.33 6.24
N THR A 48 -17.80 5.66 7.20
CA THR A 48 -17.40 6.23 8.49
C THR A 48 -17.51 5.26 9.65
N LYS A 49 -18.37 4.23 9.54
CA LYS A 49 -18.63 3.28 10.63
C LYS A 49 -19.21 1.98 10.11
N ILE A 50 -18.92 0.89 10.83
CA ILE A 50 -19.56 -0.42 10.67
C ILE A 50 -19.99 -0.92 12.04
N GLU A 51 -21.23 -1.37 12.15
CA GLU A 51 -21.84 -1.90 13.40
C GLU A 51 -22.62 -3.18 13.10
N SER A 52 -22.65 -4.09 14.07
CA SER A 52 -23.57 -5.23 14.03
C SER A 52 -24.94 -4.85 14.60
N GLN A 53 -25.99 -5.22 13.87
CA GLN A 53 -27.38 -5.12 14.31
C GLN A 53 -28.08 -6.45 14.07
N GLY A 54 -28.07 -7.32 15.05
CA GLY A 54 -28.52 -8.70 14.90
C GLY A 54 -27.68 -9.42 13.83
N ASP A 55 -28.32 -10.04 12.86
CA ASP A 55 -27.66 -10.76 11.76
C ASP A 55 -27.12 -9.85 10.66
N TYR A 56 -27.31 -8.54 10.76
CA TYR A 56 -26.92 -7.59 9.75
C TYR A 56 -25.75 -6.73 10.22
N LYS A 57 -24.98 -6.27 9.25
CA LYS A 57 -23.93 -5.26 9.40
C LYS A 57 -24.43 -3.96 8.81
N MET A 58 -24.47 -2.92 9.62
CA MET A 58 -24.86 -1.58 9.20
C MET A 58 -23.62 -0.78 8.85
N ILE A 59 -23.62 -0.19 7.66
CA ILE A 59 -22.51 0.61 7.14
C ILE A 59 -23.02 2.05 7.02
N ALA A 60 -22.42 2.98 7.75
CA ALA A 60 -22.71 4.40 7.64
C ALA A 60 -21.70 5.11 6.75
N THR A 61 -22.16 6.09 6.00
CA THR A 61 -21.33 6.92 5.12
C THR A 61 -21.30 8.38 5.57
N GLU A 62 -20.31 9.11 5.10
CA GLU A 62 -20.15 10.55 5.40
C GLU A 62 -21.33 11.39 4.84
N SER A 63 -21.96 10.96 3.74
CA SER A 63 -23.17 11.59 3.19
C SER A 63 -24.39 11.49 4.12
N GLY A 64 -24.35 10.64 5.17
CA GLY A 64 -25.46 10.34 6.06
C GLY A 64 -26.32 9.17 5.60
N ASP A 65 -25.99 8.54 4.48
CA ASP A 65 -26.64 7.32 4.03
C ASP A 65 -26.21 6.11 4.86
N SER A 66 -27.03 5.09 4.91
CA SER A 66 -26.71 3.83 5.55
C SER A 66 -27.09 2.64 4.66
N TYR A 67 -26.24 1.65 4.68
CA TYR A 67 -26.42 0.40 3.95
C TYR A 67 -26.42 -0.76 4.93
N CYS A 68 -27.08 -1.87 4.59
CA CYS A 68 -27.02 -3.07 5.40
C CYS A 68 -26.72 -4.30 4.54
N GLY A 69 -25.94 -5.19 5.11
CA GLY A 69 -25.58 -6.47 4.51
C GLY A 69 -25.46 -7.56 5.57
N ARG A 70 -25.60 -8.81 5.17
CA ARG A 70 -25.38 -9.95 6.08
C ARG A 70 -23.91 -10.25 6.28
N SER A 71 -23.08 -9.82 5.36
CA SER A 71 -21.63 -9.89 5.43
C SER A 71 -21.00 -8.65 4.82
N VAL A 72 -19.79 -8.30 5.26
CA VAL A 72 -18.99 -7.19 4.74
C VAL A 72 -17.58 -7.67 4.45
N LEU A 73 -17.02 -7.27 3.31
CA LEU A 73 -15.60 -7.42 2.98
C LEU A 73 -14.92 -6.05 3.02
N LEU A 74 -13.94 -5.90 3.90
CA LEU A 74 -13.13 -4.69 4.06
C LEU A 74 -11.90 -4.76 3.16
N THR A 75 -11.80 -3.84 2.20
CA THR A 75 -10.65 -3.71 1.31
C THR A 75 -10.20 -2.26 1.15
N PRO A 76 -10.08 -1.47 2.25
CA PRO A 76 -9.83 -0.03 2.15
C PRO A 76 -8.40 0.31 1.70
N GLY A 77 -7.52 -0.69 1.59
CA GLY A 77 -6.14 -0.49 1.19
C GLY A 77 -5.29 0.23 2.23
N ALA A 78 -4.14 0.74 1.77
CA ALA A 78 -3.20 1.50 2.58
C ALA A 78 -2.67 2.69 1.78
N THR A 79 -2.22 3.73 2.47
CA THR A 79 -1.62 4.91 1.86
C THR A 79 -0.15 5.00 2.27
N TYR A 80 0.74 5.28 1.32
CA TYR A 80 2.14 5.53 1.63
C TYR A 80 2.29 6.79 2.47
N ARG A 81 3.14 6.72 3.48
CA ARG A 81 3.53 7.92 4.22
C ARG A 81 4.26 8.86 3.30
N ARG A 82 3.91 10.13 3.40
CA ARG A 82 4.53 11.22 2.66
C ARG A 82 5.58 11.91 3.52
N LEU A 83 6.56 12.51 2.86
CA LEU A 83 7.51 13.40 3.50
C LEU A 83 6.87 14.75 3.83
N ASN A 84 5.81 15.13 3.07
CA ASN A 84 5.09 16.40 3.15
C ASN A 84 6.04 17.60 2.98
N VAL A 85 6.91 17.50 2.00
CA VAL A 85 7.86 18.57 1.64
C VAL A 85 7.48 19.20 0.29
N PRO A 86 7.87 20.46 0.02
CA PRO A 86 7.61 21.12 -1.25
C PRO A 86 8.03 20.27 -2.45
N GLY A 87 7.20 20.25 -3.50
CA GLY A 87 7.42 19.54 -4.75
C GLY A 87 7.15 18.03 -4.71
N GLU A 88 6.82 17.43 -3.54
CA GLU A 88 6.57 16.00 -3.46
C GLU A 88 5.35 15.61 -4.30
N ASP A 89 4.20 16.25 -4.08
CA ASP A 89 2.94 15.85 -4.72
C ASP A 89 2.96 15.98 -6.24
N ASP A 90 3.64 16.99 -6.76
CA ASP A 90 3.72 17.27 -8.21
C ASP A 90 4.59 16.26 -8.96
N LEU A 91 5.50 15.57 -8.26
CA LEU A 91 6.51 14.69 -8.86
C LEU A 91 6.28 13.20 -8.57
N ILE A 92 5.16 12.86 -7.92
CA ILE A 92 4.79 11.45 -7.73
C ILE A 92 4.44 10.80 -9.07
N GLY A 93 5.06 9.63 -9.34
CA GLY A 93 4.99 8.98 -10.64
C GLY A 93 5.93 9.58 -11.68
N ALA A 94 6.41 10.81 -11.46
CA ALA A 94 7.31 11.55 -12.34
C ALA A 94 8.76 11.64 -11.80
N GLY A 95 9.18 10.60 -11.05
CA GLY A 95 10.50 10.48 -10.44
C GLY A 95 10.48 10.27 -8.94
N ILE A 96 9.33 10.42 -8.27
CA ILE A 96 9.12 9.98 -6.89
C ILE A 96 8.22 8.74 -6.90
N HIS A 97 8.70 7.65 -6.31
CA HIS A 97 8.09 6.33 -6.38
C HIS A 97 7.98 5.69 -4.99
N PHE A 98 7.09 4.70 -4.87
CA PHE A 98 6.83 3.95 -3.63
C PHE A 98 6.91 2.43 -3.82
N CYS A 99 7.27 1.96 -5.03
CA CYS A 99 7.38 0.54 -5.35
C CYS A 99 8.67 0.30 -6.15
N ALA A 100 9.70 -0.28 -5.54
CA ALA A 100 10.95 -0.58 -6.23
C ALA A 100 10.79 -1.66 -7.31
N THR A 101 9.94 -2.66 -7.06
CA THR A 101 9.68 -3.74 -8.01
C THR A 101 8.93 -3.25 -9.25
N CYS A 102 8.02 -2.28 -9.08
CA CYS A 102 7.22 -1.72 -10.16
C CYS A 102 8.06 -0.76 -11.03
N ASP A 103 8.77 0.18 -10.39
CA ASP A 103 9.35 1.35 -11.05
C ASP A 103 10.87 1.24 -11.24
N GLY A 104 11.55 0.41 -10.44
CA GLY A 104 13.02 0.24 -10.51
C GLY A 104 13.57 -0.12 -11.90
N PRO A 105 12.93 -1.03 -12.66
CA PRO A 105 13.39 -1.40 -14.00
C PRO A 105 13.53 -0.23 -14.99
N PHE A 106 12.72 0.84 -14.84
CA PHE A 106 12.77 2.02 -15.73
C PHE A 106 14.05 2.86 -15.55
N TYR A 107 14.77 2.68 -14.43
CA TYR A 107 15.94 3.47 -14.07
C TYR A 107 17.26 2.70 -14.25
N LYS A 108 17.30 1.74 -15.18
CA LYS A 108 18.50 0.96 -15.46
C LYS A 108 19.68 1.86 -15.85
N GLY A 109 20.82 1.65 -15.17
CA GLY A 109 22.05 2.40 -15.39
C GLY A 109 22.06 3.83 -14.84
N LYS A 110 21.14 4.13 -13.93
CA LYS A 110 20.99 5.46 -13.30
C LYS A 110 21.39 5.43 -11.83
N GLU A 111 21.59 6.60 -11.24
CA GLU A 111 21.74 6.79 -9.81
C GLU A 111 20.37 7.05 -9.17
N LEU A 112 20.11 6.38 -8.06
CA LEU A 112 18.83 6.43 -7.36
C LEU A 112 19.04 6.83 -5.89
N VAL A 113 18.00 7.42 -5.32
CA VAL A 113 17.92 7.70 -3.88
C VAL A 113 16.78 6.89 -3.28
N VAL A 114 17.01 6.33 -2.11
CA VAL A 114 16.00 5.69 -1.25
C VAL A 114 15.86 6.52 0.01
N VAL A 115 14.65 6.88 0.38
CA VAL A 115 14.35 7.57 1.64
C VAL A 115 13.72 6.59 2.61
N GLY A 116 14.43 6.33 3.71
CA GLY A 116 14.02 5.42 4.78
C GLY A 116 15.03 4.30 5.02
N GLY A 117 15.56 4.23 6.23
CA GLY A 117 16.56 3.24 6.68
C GLY A 117 15.98 2.12 7.53
N GLY A 118 14.66 1.85 7.42
CA GLY A 118 14.02 0.66 7.97
C GLY A 118 14.20 -0.59 7.10
N ASN A 119 13.63 -1.73 7.52
CA ASN A 119 13.72 -2.98 6.75
C ASN A 119 13.35 -2.79 5.28
N SER A 120 12.17 -2.20 5.01
CA SER A 120 11.70 -1.97 3.64
C SER A 120 12.67 -1.12 2.82
N GLY A 121 13.12 0.03 3.35
CA GLY A 121 14.02 0.92 2.60
C GLY A 121 15.37 0.27 2.28
N VAL A 122 15.95 -0.47 3.22
CA VAL A 122 17.24 -1.16 2.98
C VAL A 122 17.08 -2.34 2.04
N GLU A 123 16.04 -3.15 2.20
CA GLU A 123 15.75 -4.30 1.34
C GLU A 123 15.47 -3.86 -0.11
N GLU A 124 14.60 -2.87 -0.28
CA GLU A 124 14.27 -2.31 -1.60
C GLU A 124 15.46 -1.55 -2.21
N GLY A 125 16.28 -0.89 -1.39
CA GLY A 125 17.53 -0.27 -1.84
C GLY A 125 18.52 -1.31 -2.40
N LEU A 126 18.67 -2.45 -1.72
CA LEU A 126 19.46 -3.58 -2.21
C LEU A 126 18.86 -4.18 -3.49
N PHE A 127 17.53 -4.28 -3.58
CA PHE A 127 16.87 -4.74 -4.80
C PHE A 127 17.14 -3.82 -5.99
N LEU A 128 17.07 -2.50 -5.78
CA LEU A 128 17.32 -1.49 -6.81
C LEU A 128 18.73 -1.55 -7.40
N THR A 129 19.74 -2.08 -6.68
CA THR A 129 21.10 -2.26 -7.23
C THR A 129 21.15 -3.19 -8.44
N LYS A 130 20.13 -4.02 -8.66
CA LYS A 130 20.00 -4.84 -9.89
C LYS A 130 19.88 -3.99 -11.15
N PHE A 131 19.44 -2.77 -11.02
CA PHE A 131 19.17 -1.83 -12.12
C PHE A 131 20.08 -0.62 -12.07
N ALA A 132 20.25 -0.02 -10.89
CA ALA A 132 20.96 1.22 -10.66
C ALA A 132 22.48 1.04 -10.71
N THR A 133 23.20 2.10 -11.09
CA THR A 133 24.66 2.17 -10.93
C THR A 133 25.05 2.49 -9.49
N LYS A 134 24.21 3.24 -8.79
CA LYS A 134 24.38 3.63 -7.39
C LYS A 134 23.02 3.85 -6.75
N VAL A 135 22.88 3.43 -5.49
CA VAL A 135 21.71 3.70 -4.65
C VAL A 135 22.18 4.36 -3.36
N THR A 136 21.69 5.58 -3.10
CA THR A 136 21.96 6.29 -1.85
C THR A 136 20.75 6.17 -0.93
N ILE A 137 20.93 5.55 0.24
CA ILE A 137 19.89 5.40 1.26
C ILE A 137 20.01 6.56 2.26
N LEU A 138 18.95 7.35 2.37
CA LEU A 138 18.85 8.46 3.33
C LEU A 138 18.07 7.98 4.57
N GLU A 139 18.66 8.13 5.75
CA GLU A 139 17.99 7.86 7.03
C GLU A 139 18.13 9.09 7.93
N VAL A 140 16.98 9.57 8.43
CA VAL A 140 16.90 10.75 9.30
C VAL A 140 17.56 10.52 10.66
N GLY A 141 17.62 9.27 11.11
CA GLY A 141 18.23 8.88 12.38
C GLY A 141 19.75 8.67 12.25
N GLY A 142 20.41 8.65 13.41
CA GLY A 142 21.88 8.39 13.49
C GLY A 142 22.28 6.92 13.25
N ARG A 143 21.33 6.04 12.89
CA ARG A 143 21.57 4.63 12.53
C ARG A 143 20.45 4.09 11.67
N LEU A 144 20.71 3.07 10.86
CA LEU A 144 19.66 2.30 10.21
C LEU A 144 18.83 1.54 11.25
N ARG A 145 17.53 1.45 10.98
CA ARG A 145 16.55 0.71 11.82
C ARG A 145 16.23 -0.68 11.25
N ALA A 146 16.83 -1.03 10.12
CA ALA A 146 16.75 -2.35 9.52
C ALA A 146 17.37 -3.44 10.41
N SER A 147 17.04 -4.71 10.15
CA SER A 147 17.67 -5.85 10.81
C SER A 147 19.19 -5.86 10.58
N GLN A 148 19.94 -6.44 11.51
CA GLN A 148 21.40 -6.50 11.44
C GLN A 148 21.88 -7.11 10.12
N ILE A 149 21.24 -8.17 9.64
CA ILE A 149 21.56 -8.84 8.36
C ILE A 149 21.44 -7.87 7.18
N LEU A 150 20.39 -7.05 7.15
CA LEU A 150 20.20 -6.07 6.07
C LEU A 150 21.23 -4.94 6.16
N GLN A 151 21.56 -4.47 7.37
CA GLN A 151 22.60 -3.47 7.57
C GLN A 151 23.97 -3.95 7.07
N GLU A 152 24.34 -5.20 7.40
CA GLU A 152 25.59 -5.81 6.94
C GLU A 152 25.64 -5.97 5.42
N LYS A 153 24.53 -6.40 4.80
CA LYS A 153 24.42 -6.49 3.34
C LYS A 153 24.58 -5.12 2.69
N ALA A 154 23.92 -4.10 3.20
CA ALA A 154 24.02 -2.74 2.66
C ALA A 154 25.44 -2.18 2.81
N ALA A 155 26.06 -2.34 3.97
CA ALA A 155 27.41 -1.86 4.25
C ALA A 155 28.50 -2.52 3.37
N SER A 156 28.29 -3.78 2.97
CA SER A 156 29.23 -4.52 2.11
C SER A 156 28.94 -4.35 0.61
N HIS A 157 27.83 -3.74 0.23
CA HIS A 157 27.44 -3.66 -1.18
C HIS A 157 28.09 -2.46 -1.89
N PRO A 158 28.87 -2.66 -2.97
CA PRO A 158 29.67 -1.59 -3.59
C PRO A 158 28.85 -0.47 -4.24
N GLN A 159 27.57 -0.71 -4.54
CA GLN A 159 26.66 0.27 -5.15
C GLN A 159 25.78 0.97 -4.10
N ILE A 160 25.85 0.60 -2.82
CA ILE A 160 25.06 1.23 -1.75
C ILE A 160 25.90 2.27 -1.03
N GLU A 161 25.36 3.47 -0.92
CA GLU A 161 25.82 4.49 0.02
C GLU A 161 24.74 4.73 1.07
N VAL A 162 25.11 4.80 2.34
CA VAL A 162 24.17 5.14 3.43
C VAL A 162 24.53 6.51 3.98
N ARG A 163 23.55 7.42 3.99
CA ARG A 163 23.65 8.75 4.59
C ARG A 163 22.72 8.83 5.79
N LEU A 164 23.31 8.82 6.96
CA LEU A 164 22.59 8.96 8.25
C LEU A 164 22.40 10.44 8.59
N ASN A 165 21.53 10.71 9.55
CA ASN A 165 21.16 12.06 9.98
C ASN A 165 20.73 12.96 8.82
N THR A 166 20.16 12.37 7.75
CA THR A 166 19.85 13.08 6.52
C THR A 166 18.38 12.98 6.19
N THR A 167 17.73 14.12 5.96
CA THR A 167 16.33 14.20 5.54
C THR A 167 16.20 14.95 4.23
N VAL A 168 15.12 14.69 3.49
CA VAL A 168 14.74 15.49 2.31
C VAL A 168 13.93 16.69 2.80
N VAL A 169 14.18 17.86 2.24
CA VAL A 169 13.48 19.10 2.58
C VAL A 169 12.73 19.73 1.40
N GLU A 170 13.08 19.36 0.17
CA GLU A 170 12.43 19.86 -1.04
C GLU A 170 12.73 18.95 -2.24
N PHE A 171 11.75 18.75 -3.12
CA PHE A 171 11.93 18.19 -4.45
C PHE A 171 11.77 19.29 -5.50
N LYS A 172 12.56 19.24 -6.58
CA LYS A 172 12.54 20.20 -7.67
C LYS A 172 12.44 19.50 -9.02
N GLY A 173 11.62 20.08 -9.90
CA GLY A 173 11.44 19.62 -11.27
C GLY A 173 10.22 20.26 -11.91
N ASP A 174 10.16 20.19 -13.23
CA ASP A 174 9.00 20.60 -14.03
C ASP A 174 8.52 19.39 -14.84
N GLY A 175 7.39 18.81 -14.39
CA GLY A 175 6.81 17.59 -14.97
C GLY A 175 7.63 16.31 -14.75
N LYS A 176 8.86 16.40 -14.22
CA LYS A 176 9.69 15.26 -13.78
C LYS A 176 10.70 15.71 -12.73
N LEU A 177 11.15 14.77 -11.90
CA LEU A 177 12.21 15.04 -10.93
C LEU A 177 13.52 15.46 -11.62
N GLU A 178 14.08 16.59 -11.19
CA GLU A 178 15.38 17.09 -11.63
C GLU A 178 16.40 17.07 -10.49
N SER A 179 15.98 17.43 -9.29
CA SER A 179 16.83 17.42 -8.09
C SER A 179 16.02 17.31 -6.82
N LEU A 180 16.70 16.99 -5.71
CA LEU A 180 16.17 17.11 -4.37
C LEU A 180 17.16 17.88 -3.49
N VAL A 181 16.65 18.61 -2.52
CA VAL A 181 17.44 19.23 -1.47
C VAL A 181 17.37 18.32 -0.24
N ILE A 182 18.52 17.91 0.24
CA ILE A 182 18.66 17.16 1.50
C ILE A 182 19.28 18.05 2.57
N LYS A 183 19.06 17.69 3.83
CA LYS A 183 19.58 18.43 5.00
C LYS A 183 20.14 17.44 6.01
N ASP A 184 21.34 17.72 6.52
CA ASP A 184 21.83 17.06 7.73
C ASP A 184 21.10 17.63 8.95
N VAL A 185 20.47 16.76 9.74
CA VAL A 185 19.62 17.17 10.87
C VAL A 185 20.41 17.67 12.09
N ASN A 186 21.72 17.41 12.15
CA ASN A 186 22.59 17.86 13.24
C ASN A 186 23.24 19.22 12.95
N THR A 187 23.69 19.40 11.70
CA THR A 187 24.41 20.62 11.30
C THR A 187 23.51 21.65 10.63
N GLU A 188 22.31 21.27 10.22
CA GLU A 188 21.35 22.07 9.42
C GLU A 188 21.90 22.41 8.00
N GLU A 189 23.06 21.89 7.61
CA GLU A 189 23.63 22.08 6.29
C GLU A 189 22.78 21.41 5.21
N THR A 190 22.60 22.07 4.08
CA THR A 190 21.85 21.57 2.94
C THR A 190 22.73 21.26 1.76
N GLU A 191 22.36 20.21 1.02
CA GLU A 191 23.04 19.77 -0.21
C GLU A 191 21.99 19.48 -1.28
N VAL A 192 22.34 19.70 -2.55
CA VAL A 192 21.49 19.35 -3.70
C VAL A 192 21.99 18.05 -4.33
N MET A 193 21.09 17.10 -4.53
CA MET A 193 21.35 15.86 -5.27
C MET A 193 20.49 15.81 -6.54
N ASN A 194 21.01 15.14 -7.58
CA ASN A 194 20.35 15.03 -8.89
C ASN A 194 20.20 13.55 -9.29
N PRO A 195 19.47 12.73 -8.52
CA PRO A 195 19.20 11.34 -8.91
C PRO A 195 18.19 11.28 -10.04
N ALA A 196 18.19 10.17 -10.78
CA ALA A 196 17.17 9.94 -11.79
C ALA A 196 15.79 9.66 -11.17
N ALA A 197 15.74 9.10 -9.96
CA ALA A 197 14.51 8.90 -9.20
C ALA A 197 14.78 8.79 -7.69
N VAL A 198 13.72 9.02 -6.92
CA VAL A 198 13.67 8.85 -5.47
C VAL A 198 12.59 7.84 -5.12
N PHE A 199 12.94 6.85 -4.31
CA PHE A 199 12.03 5.84 -3.79
C PHE A 199 11.80 6.08 -2.30
N VAL A 200 10.54 6.27 -1.89
CA VAL A 200 10.19 6.66 -0.52
C VAL A 200 9.61 5.46 0.23
N PHE A 201 10.36 4.96 1.24
CA PHE A 201 9.99 3.81 2.06
C PHE A 201 10.01 4.17 3.56
N ILE A 202 9.18 5.15 3.93
CA ILE A 202 9.04 5.64 5.32
C ILE A 202 7.81 5.05 6.04
N GLY A 203 7.19 4.04 5.43
CA GLY A 203 6.07 3.27 5.96
C GLY A 203 4.78 3.43 5.19
N LEU A 204 3.82 2.56 5.52
CA LEU A 204 2.45 2.56 5.02
C LEU A 204 1.49 2.81 6.18
N LEU A 205 0.39 3.46 5.89
CA LEU A 205 -0.72 3.70 6.81
C LEU A 205 -1.93 2.93 6.27
N PRO A 206 -2.39 1.87 6.94
CA PRO A 206 -3.63 1.21 6.57
C PRO A 206 -4.82 2.19 6.72
N ASN A 207 -5.73 2.17 5.77
CA ASN A 207 -6.91 3.05 5.75
C ASN A 207 -8.02 2.49 6.66
N THR A 208 -7.73 2.24 7.92
CA THR A 208 -8.56 1.49 8.86
C THR A 208 -9.19 2.33 9.96
N GLY A 209 -8.98 3.64 9.94
CA GLY A 209 -9.46 4.55 10.99
C GLY A 209 -10.96 4.44 11.29
N PHE A 210 -11.78 4.16 10.27
CA PHE A 210 -13.24 4.03 10.37
C PHE A 210 -13.71 2.70 11.02
N VAL A 211 -12.84 1.71 11.14
CA VAL A 211 -13.15 0.39 11.73
C VAL A 211 -12.38 0.09 13.02
N LYS A 212 -11.62 1.05 13.54
CA LYS A 212 -10.78 0.87 14.75
C LYS A 212 -11.53 0.41 16.00
N ASP A 213 -12.81 0.76 16.10
CA ASP A 213 -13.67 0.40 17.22
C ASP A 213 -14.58 -0.81 16.90
N SER A 214 -14.45 -1.39 15.70
CA SER A 214 -15.32 -2.47 15.20
C SER A 214 -14.59 -3.79 15.03
N VAL A 215 -13.31 -3.77 14.67
CA VAL A 215 -12.48 -4.97 14.44
C VAL A 215 -11.11 -4.81 15.10
N ASP A 216 -10.46 -5.94 15.40
CA ASP A 216 -9.12 -5.92 15.98
C ASP A 216 -8.08 -5.44 14.97
N LEU A 217 -7.25 -4.49 15.41
CA LEU A 217 -6.12 -3.98 14.65
C LEU A 217 -4.81 -4.37 15.35
N ASP A 218 -3.75 -4.55 14.58
CA ASP A 218 -2.41 -4.71 15.12
C ASP A 218 -1.83 -3.35 15.57
N GLN A 219 -0.62 -3.37 16.13
CA GLN A 219 0.06 -2.15 16.63
C GLN A 219 0.38 -1.12 15.54
N TRP A 220 0.27 -1.47 14.27
CA TRP A 220 0.48 -0.59 13.11
C TRP A 220 -0.83 -0.13 12.46
N GLY A 221 -1.97 -0.55 13.02
CA GLY A 221 -3.29 -0.22 12.53
C GLY A 221 -3.81 -1.13 11.41
N SER A 222 -3.13 -2.25 11.10
CA SER A 222 -3.62 -3.21 10.11
C SER A 222 -4.69 -4.13 10.72
N ILE A 223 -5.69 -4.52 9.91
CA ILE A 223 -6.76 -5.41 10.34
C ILE A 223 -6.20 -6.82 10.58
N THR A 224 -6.36 -7.34 11.78
CA THR A 224 -6.01 -8.72 12.11
C THR A 224 -7.07 -9.67 11.58
N THR A 225 -6.64 -10.73 10.87
CA THR A 225 -7.55 -11.73 10.31
C THR A 225 -7.04 -13.14 10.57
N SER A 226 -7.97 -14.12 10.51
CA SER A 226 -7.64 -15.53 10.35
C SER A 226 -6.99 -15.79 8.97
N PRO A 227 -6.41 -16.98 8.73
CA PRO A 227 -5.98 -17.39 7.38
C PRO A 227 -7.13 -17.42 6.34
N THR A 228 -8.37 -17.48 6.80
CA THR A 228 -9.60 -17.47 6.01
C THR A 228 -10.20 -16.06 5.84
N MET A 229 -9.42 -15.02 6.11
CA MET A 229 -9.77 -13.61 5.94
C MET A 229 -10.84 -13.09 6.90
N GLU A 230 -11.25 -13.87 7.93
CA GLU A 230 -12.23 -13.45 8.94
C GLU A 230 -11.59 -12.46 9.92
N THR A 231 -12.30 -11.40 10.24
CA THR A 231 -11.93 -10.45 11.30
C THR A 231 -12.47 -10.90 12.66
N SER A 232 -12.18 -10.14 13.73
CA SER A 232 -12.77 -10.37 15.06
C SER A 232 -14.28 -10.11 15.12
N LEU A 233 -14.85 -9.42 14.14
CA LEU A 233 -16.30 -9.18 14.03
C LEU A 233 -16.92 -10.22 13.11
N GLU A 234 -17.78 -11.08 13.66
CA GLU A 234 -18.44 -12.16 12.92
C GLU A 234 -19.15 -11.64 11.67
N GLY A 235 -18.97 -12.31 10.52
CA GLY A 235 -19.53 -11.92 9.22
C GLY A 235 -18.82 -10.74 8.55
N VAL A 236 -17.73 -10.23 9.15
CA VAL A 236 -16.87 -9.21 8.55
C VAL A 236 -15.52 -9.82 8.21
N PHE A 237 -15.10 -9.63 6.98
CA PHE A 237 -13.87 -10.15 6.40
C PHE A 237 -12.97 -8.98 5.96
N ALA A 238 -11.68 -9.23 5.83
CA ALA A 238 -10.75 -8.22 5.30
C ALA A 238 -9.73 -8.84 4.35
N ALA A 239 -9.36 -8.11 3.29
CA ALA A 239 -8.38 -8.54 2.29
C ALA A 239 -7.56 -7.35 1.78
N GLY A 240 -6.40 -7.64 1.21
CA GLY A 240 -5.51 -6.66 0.60
C GLY A 240 -4.66 -5.88 1.61
N ASP A 241 -4.21 -4.71 1.21
CA ASP A 241 -3.14 -3.98 1.87
C ASP A 241 -3.47 -3.46 3.29
N ALA A 242 -4.75 -3.35 3.62
CA ALA A 242 -5.19 -2.99 4.96
C ALA A 242 -5.02 -4.11 6.00
N ARG A 243 -4.80 -5.36 5.55
CA ARG A 243 -4.70 -6.54 6.40
C ARG A 243 -3.28 -6.73 6.94
N ALA A 244 -3.18 -7.18 8.19
CA ALA A 244 -1.91 -7.62 8.78
C ALA A 244 -1.32 -8.81 8.01
N GLY A 245 -0.02 -8.76 7.73
CA GLY A 245 0.69 -9.79 6.96
C GLY A 245 0.47 -9.75 5.44
N SER A 246 -0.26 -8.76 4.90
CA SER A 246 -0.37 -8.56 3.45
C SER A 246 0.99 -8.24 2.81
N THR A 247 1.24 -8.78 1.61
CA THR A 247 2.48 -8.53 0.84
C THR A 247 2.48 -7.21 0.10
N LYS A 248 1.38 -6.45 0.15
CA LYS A 248 1.25 -5.14 -0.52
C LYS A 248 1.46 -5.21 -2.04
N GLN A 249 0.91 -6.27 -2.66
CA GLN A 249 0.94 -6.49 -4.11
C GLN A 249 -0.47 -6.70 -4.66
N VAL A 250 -0.75 -6.17 -5.86
CA VAL A 250 -2.09 -6.25 -6.49
C VAL A 250 -2.53 -7.70 -6.66
N ALA A 251 -1.65 -8.56 -7.18
CA ALA A 251 -1.98 -9.98 -7.37
C ALA A 251 -2.30 -10.71 -6.05
N SER A 252 -1.59 -10.37 -4.96
CA SER A 252 -1.87 -10.89 -3.63
C SER A 252 -3.23 -10.41 -3.11
N ALA A 253 -3.51 -9.13 -3.24
CA ALA A 253 -4.79 -8.54 -2.83
C ALA A 253 -5.99 -9.18 -3.55
N VAL A 254 -5.84 -9.46 -4.85
CA VAL A 254 -6.84 -10.18 -5.65
C VAL A 254 -7.03 -11.61 -5.14
N GLY A 255 -5.94 -12.34 -4.84
CA GLY A 255 -6.00 -13.70 -4.29
C GLY A 255 -6.67 -13.75 -2.91
N GLU A 256 -6.35 -12.78 -2.04
CA GLU A 256 -7.02 -12.63 -0.74
C GLU A 256 -8.51 -12.31 -0.90
N GLY A 257 -8.87 -11.41 -1.83
CA GLY A 257 -10.25 -11.09 -2.15
C GLY A 257 -11.05 -12.30 -2.65
N ALA A 258 -10.45 -13.14 -3.50
CA ALA A 258 -11.05 -14.38 -3.97
C ALA A 258 -11.26 -15.38 -2.81
N THR A 259 -10.29 -15.51 -1.90
CA THR A 259 -10.41 -16.32 -0.69
C THR A 259 -11.56 -15.82 0.19
N ALA A 260 -11.59 -14.51 0.47
CA ALA A 260 -12.64 -13.91 1.27
C ALA A 260 -14.04 -14.13 0.66
N ALA A 261 -14.19 -14.02 -0.65
CA ALA A 261 -15.46 -14.26 -1.33
C ALA A 261 -15.98 -15.71 -1.11
N LEU A 262 -15.10 -16.71 -1.17
CA LEU A 262 -15.45 -18.10 -0.88
C LEU A 262 -15.87 -18.29 0.59
N MET A 263 -15.15 -17.65 1.52
CA MET A 263 -15.47 -17.75 2.95
C MET A 263 -16.76 -17.03 3.31
N ILE A 264 -17.02 -15.89 2.70
CA ILE A 264 -18.31 -15.17 2.82
C ILE A 264 -19.48 -16.04 2.35
N ARG A 265 -19.31 -16.72 1.21
CA ARG A 265 -20.32 -17.67 0.73
C ARG A 265 -20.61 -18.76 1.75
N GLN A 266 -19.58 -19.41 2.31
CA GLN A 266 -19.75 -20.44 3.33
C GLN A 266 -20.42 -19.90 4.59
N TYR A 267 -20.05 -18.71 5.05
CA TYR A 267 -20.67 -18.04 6.18
C TYR A 267 -22.16 -17.79 5.93
N LEU A 268 -22.53 -17.27 4.76
CA LEU A 268 -23.93 -17.00 4.40
C LEU A 268 -24.76 -18.29 4.29
N GLU A 269 -24.21 -19.36 3.76
CA GLU A 269 -24.86 -20.68 3.69
C GLU A 269 -25.08 -21.26 5.09
N SER A 270 -24.09 -21.21 5.98
CA SER A 270 -24.20 -21.72 7.36
C SER A 270 -25.23 -20.99 8.19
N THR A 271 -25.31 -19.67 8.05
CA THR A 271 -26.28 -18.82 8.77
C THR A 271 -27.71 -18.93 8.20
N GLN A 272 -27.89 -19.36 6.94
CA GLN A 272 -29.23 -19.66 6.37
C GLN A 272 -29.77 -20.99 6.93
N GLY A 273 -28.93 -22.02 7.02
CA GLY A 273 -29.33 -23.34 7.55
C GLY A 273 -29.79 -23.31 9.01
N SER A 274 -29.18 -22.43 9.83
CA SER A 274 -29.60 -22.27 11.24
C SER A 274 -30.97 -21.60 11.41
N ARG A 275 -31.48 -20.88 10.42
CA ARG A 275 -32.85 -20.28 10.42
C ARG A 275 -33.93 -21.26 10.05
N ALA A 276 -33.64 -22.20 9.13
CA ALA A 276 -34.60 -23.22 8.74
C ALA A 276 -34.94 -24.19 9.90
N TYR A 277 -34.08 -24.27 10.91
CA TYR A 277 -34.27 -25.16 12.07
C TYR A 277 -34.95 -24.48 13.29
N LYS A 278 -35.16 -23.17 13.27
CA LYS A 278 -35.80 -22.41 14.35
C LYS A 278 -37.26 -22.01 14.04
N GLY A 279 -37.86 -22.57 13.00
CA GLY A 279 -39.20 -22.26 12.51
C GLY A 279 -40.16 -23.44 12.57
N ASP A 280 -40.25 -24.11 13.76
CA ASP A 280 -41.40 -24.98 14.12
C ASP A 280 -41.74 -24.78 15.61
#